data_5a7c97452b90bd37b16ae4b5bd16a107
#
_entry.id   5a7c97452b90bd37b16ae4b5bd16a107
#
_cell.length_a   1.000
_cell.length_b   1.000
_cell.length_c   1.000
_cell.angle_alpha   90.00
_cell.angle_beta   90.00
_cell.angle_gamma   90.00
#
_symmetry.space_group_name_H-M   'P 1'
#
loop_
_entity.id
_entity.type
_entity.pdbx_description
1 polymer ?
#
loop_
_entity_poly.entity_id
_entity_poly.type
_entity_poly.pdbx_seq_one_letter_code
_entity_poly.pdbx_strand_id
1 'polypeptide(L)'
;MATSSLALGLAGCAASDDARTTDEPVAATQQAATAIGDPLPGTDPAEFAAAKANFAQEEEITDGLGPVFNERACGNCHGIPTVGGSGNQIERRYGSIANGMFFAYDRAPENQGGTLRQLFSNGTYKFNGKTCTIPVEHEPADANIHNVGRRSLPLFGLGLVDAMPDGFFDLIVGFEPVSTRGTVLRRAQDFPDSRDPAQGIGIPRVQRFGIKDQQTNLVSFAGDAYINEMGISTQSCFKGTSITAFATENQPNNAAVNVSCNGGDLKPRNPDGTFTDDVIGSCAGGLDAVQDDMENFRTFMEHLAPPPQDLSDPASFAAGAIVFAAAGCINCHSPLPFVTPAHPFNGVPGNFVFFPFSDFAVHDMGSLGDGIGNTGDSVATTRQMRTAPLWGARFNTQFLHDGRAKTVRAAILAHDGQGLAARNAFAALDPASQALLLKFVNSI
;
A
#
# COMPACT_ATOMS: atom_id res chain seq x y z
N MET A 1 40.00 -28.50 10.72
CA MET A 1 39.58 -28.77 12.09
C MET A 1 39.87 -27.53 12.92
N ALA A 2 38.95 -26.69 13.14
CA ALA A 2 38.89 -25.70 14.23
C ALA A 2 37.50 -25.07 14.19
N THR A 3 36.65 -25.43 15.11
CA THR A 3 35.33 -24.88 15.38
C THR A 3 35.52 -23.56 16.11
N SER A 4 35.13 -22.44 15.51
CA SER A 4 35.07 -21.15 16.19
C SER A 4 33.61 -20.83 16.55
N SER A 5 33.32 -20.96 17.84
CA SER A 5 32.10 -20.47 18.48
C SER A 5 32.17 -18.95 18.59
N LEU A 6 31.23 -18.23 17.98
CA LEU A 6 31.09 -16.79 18.17
C LEU A 6 30.17 -16.56 19.36
N ALA A 7 30.74 -16.15 20.49
CA ALA A 7 30.00 -15.62 21.63
C ALA A 7 29.93 -14.11 21.48
N LEU A 8 28.71 -13.55 21.42
CA LEU A 8 28.47 -12.09 21.46
C LEU A 8 28.67 -11.59 22.89
N GLY A 9 29.81 -10.94 23.14
CA GLY A 9 30.06 -10.23 24.38
C GLY A 9 29.49 -8.82 24.34
N LEU A 10 28.54 -8.50 25.22
CA LEU A 10 28.09 -7.15 25.52
C LEU A 10 29.16 -6.46 26.38
N ALA A 11 29.87 -5.49 25.81
CA ALA A 11 30.76 -4.61 26.56
C ALA A 11 29.94 -3.44 27.11
N GLY A 12 29.84 -3.36 28.43
CA GLY A 12 29.24 -2.23 29.13
C GLY A 12 30.19 -1.03 29.15
N CYS A 13 29.71 0.14 28.74
CA CYS A 13 30.33 1.43 29.05
C CYS A 13 29.78 1.93 30.37
N ALA A 14 30.67 2.19 31.33
CA ALA A 14 30.33 2.83 32.61
C ALA A 14 30.01 4.31 32.36
N ALA A 15 28.84 4.76 32.81
CA ALA A 15 28.45 6.14 32.85
C ALA A 15 28.67 6.70 34.27
N SER A 16 29.16 7.95 34.35
CA SER A 16 29.31 8.75 35.57
C SER A 16 27.93 9.22 36.06
N ASP A 17 27.73 9.14 37.37
CA ASP A 17 26.57 9.65 38.11
C ASP A 17 26.38 11.16 37.89
N ASP A 18 25.18 11.54 37.45
CA ASP A 18 24.52 12.73 38.02
C ASP A 18 22.99 12.70 37.80
N ALA A 19 22.27 13.04 38.88
CA ALA A 19 20.85 13.41 38.99
C ALA A 19 19.79 12.38 38.51
N ARG A 20 19.26 11.64 39.47
CA ARG A 20 18.02 10.84 39.37
C ARG A 20 16.81 11.67 39.01
N THR A 21 16.30 11.46 37.81
CA THR A 21 14.86 11.43 37.55
C THR A 21 14.50 9.95 37.36
N THR A 22 13.52 9.48 38.12
CA THR A 22 13.02 8.10 38.03
C THR A 22 12.19 7.94 36.79
N ASP A 23 12.84 7.71 35.64
CA ASP A 23 12.19 7.13 34.49
C ASP A 23 12.16 5.63 34.70
N GLU A 24 11.01 5.11 35.11
CA GLU A 24 10.71 3.68 35.00
C GLU A 24 11.00 3.24 33.57
N PRO A 25 11.68 2.11 33.32
CA PRO A 25 11.77 1.56 31.98
C PRO A 25 10.34 1.22 31.56
N VAL A 26 9.80 1.97 30.62
CA VAL A 26 8.56 1.63 29.94
C VAL A 26 8.82 0.29 29.27
N ALA A 27 8.40 -0.80 29.93
CA ALA A 27 8.35 -2.10 29.32
C ALA A 27 7.56 -1.92 28.03
N ALA A 28 8.17 -2.17 26.89
CA ALA A 28 7.49 -2.18 25.61
C ALA A 28 6.45 -3.30 25.69
N THR A 29 5.27 -2.99 26.17
CA THR A 29 4.14 -3.88 26.15
C THR A 29 3.70 -3.93 24.71
N GLN A 30 4.14 -4.97 24.02
CA GLN A 30 3.57 -5.42 22.77
C GLN A 30 2.12 -5.85 23.04
N GLN A 31 1.22 -4.89 23.10
CA GLN A 31 -0.19 -5.18 23.13
C GLN A 31 -0.61 -5.36 21.68
N ALA A 32 -0.36 -6.58 21.19
CA ALA A 32 -0.87 -7.02 19.90
C ALA A 32 -2.39 -6.78 19.85
N ALA A 33 -2.93 -6.51 18.66
CA ALA A 33 -4.36 -6.57 18.42
C ALA A 33 -4.91 -7.87 19.00
N THR A 34 -6.04 -7.80 19.67
CA THR A 34 -6.69 -9.00 20.24
C THR A 34 -7.42 -9.80 19.17
N ALA A 35 -7.88 -9.09 18.12
CA ALA A 35 -8.51 -9.69 16.95
C ALA A 35 -8.11 -8.95 15.67
N ILE A 36 -8.30 -9.61 14.52
CA ILE A 36 -8.07 -8.99 13.22
C ILE A 36 -9.10 -7.88 12.97
N GLY A 37 -8.62 -6.70 12.56
CA GLY A 37 -9.46 -5.53 12.32
C GLY A 37 -9.67 -4.63 13.55
N ASP A 38 -8.98 -4.94 14.67
CA ASP A 38 -8.92 -4.07 15.84
C ASP A 38 -8.06 -2.81 15.55
N PRO A 39 -8.30 -1.71 16.28
CA PRO A 39 -7.42 -0.55 16.23
C PRO A 39 -6.11 -0.78 17.00
N LEU A 40 -5.11 0.06 16.71
CA LEU A 40 -3.88 0.15 17.50
C LEU A 40 -4.18 0.59 18.95
N PRO A 41 -3.35 0.19 19.92
CA PRO A 41 -3.48 0.68 21.30
C PRO A 41 -3.44 2.20 21.38
N GLY A 42 -4.34 2.77 22.20
CA GLY A 42 -4.42 4.23 22.41
C GLY A 42 -5.27 4.97 21.36
N THR A 43 -5.74 4.31 20.34
CA THR A 43 -6.69 4.88 19.36
C THR A 43 -8.05 5.13 20.02
N ASP A 44 -8.69 6.25 19.71
CA ASP A 44 -10.09 6.49 20.11
C ASP A 44 -11.01 5.49 19.38
N PRO A 45 -11.75 4.64 20.12
CA PRO A 45 -12.58 3.63 19.49
C PRO A 45 -13.75 4.20 18.66
N ALA A 46 -14.26 5.38 19.03
CA ALA A 46 -15.39 5.99 18.33
C ALA A 46 -14.93 6.63 17.02
N GLU A 47 -13.80 7.32 17.03
CA GLU A 47 -13.17 7.88 15.85
C GLU A 47 -12.77 6.78 14.86
N PHE A 48 -12.12 5.71 15.34
CA PHE A 48 -11.77 4.57 14.50
C PHE A 48 -13.00 3.89 13.89
N ALA A 49 -14.06 3.71 14.67
CA ALA A 49 -15.30 3.10 14.17
C ALA A 49 -15.98 3.96 13.10
N ALA A 50 -15.98 5.29 13.27
CA ALA A 50 -16.51 6.23 12.29
C ALA A 50 -15.67 6.20 10.99
N ALA A 51 -14.36 6.28 11.10
CA ALA A 51 -13.44 6.20 9.96
C ALA A 51 -13.56 4.85 9.21
N LYS A 52 -13.70 3.75 9.93
CA LYS A 52 -13.95 2.42 9.36
C LYS A 52 -15.29 2.34 8.63
N ALA A 53 -16.33 2.95 9.17
CA ALA A 53 -17.65 2.99 8.55
C ALA A 53 -17.62 3.81 7.24
N ASN A 54 -16.96 4.95 7.25
CA ASN A 54 -16.76 5.79 6.07
C ASN A 54 -15.94 5.04 4.98
N PHE A 55 -14.86 4.36 5.35
CA PHE A 55 -14.07 3.52 4.43
C PHE A 55 -14.88 2.40 3.76
N ALA A 56 -15.94 1.96 4.39
CA ALA A 56 -16.83 0.91 3.87
C ALA A 56 -18.12 1.46 3.25
N GLN A 57 -18.32 2.78 3.27
CA GLN A 57 -19.49 3.42 2.70
C GLN A 57 -19.46 3.32 1.17
N GLU A 58 -20.61 3.01 0.57
CA GLU A 58 -20.74 3.06 -0.89
C GLU A 58 -21.02 4.49 -1.36
N GLU A 59 -20.26 4.91 -2.36
CA GLU A 59 -20.43 6.19 -3.03
C GLU A 59 -21.44 6.09 -4.17
N GLU A 60 -22.18 7.18 -4.38
CA GLU A 60 -23.12 7.34 -5.49
C GLU A 60 -22.68 8.48 -6.43
N ILE A 61 -23.40 8.65 -7.53
CA ILE A 61 -23.12 9.77 -8.48
C ILE A 61 -23.23 11.13 -7.78
N THR A 62 -24.12 11.23 -6.79
CA THR A 62 -24.30 12.45 -5.98
C THR A 62 -23.12 12.72 -5.07
N ASP A 63 -22.38 11.69 -4.72
CA ASP A 63 -21.19 11.76 -3.87
C ASP A 63 -19.89 11.85 -4.69
N GLY A 64 -20.02 11.94 -6.02
CA GLY A 64 -18.89 12.13 -6.93
C GLY A 64 -18.42 10.87 -7.66
N LEU A 65 -19.05 9.71 -7.43
CA LEU A 65 -18.64 8.45 -8.05
C LEU A 65 -18.57 8.52 -9.58
N GLY A 66 -17.49 8.08 -10.13
CA GLY A 66 -17.29 7.88 -11.54
C GLY A 66 -16.87 9.15 -12.31
N PRO A 67 -17.14 9.15 -13.61
CA PRO A 67 -18.12 8.39 -14.43
C PRO A 67 -17.75 6.96 -14.76
N VAL A 68 -16.49 6.56 -14.65
CA VAL A 68 -16.05 5.17 -14.70
C VAL A 68 -15.30 4.82 -13.41
N PHE A 69 -15.38 3.57 -12.99
CA PHE A 69 -14.86 3.14 -11.70
C PHE A 69 -14.66 1.61 -11.65
N ASN A 70 -13.94 1.14 -10.65
CA ASN A 70 -13.75 -0.30 -10.40
C ASN A 70 -14.65 -0.81 -9.28
N GLU A 71 -14.89 0.02 -8.25
CA GLU A 71 -15.81 -0.27 -7.14
C GLU A 71 -16.41 1.01 -6.59
N ARG A 72 -17.43 0.86 -5.74
CA ARG A 72 -18.18 1.96 -5.15
C ARG A 72 -17.78 2.26 -3.71
N ALA A 73 -16.98 1.41 -3.09
CA ALA A 73 -16.48 1.56 -1.73
C ALA A 73 -15.10 0.94 -1.60
N CYS A 74 -14.23 1.52 -0.78
CA CYS A 74 -12.91 0.94 -0.46
C CYS A 74 -13.08 -0.45 0.18
N GLY A 75 -14.09 -0.61 1.05
CA GLY A 75 -14.40 -1.85 1.74
C GLY A 75 -14.76 -3.01 0.81
N ASN A 76 -15.24 -2.76 -0.41
CA ASN A 76 -15.57 -3.81 -1.38
C ASN A 76 -14.31 -4.53 -1.89
N CYS A 77 -13.21 -3.78 -2.06
CA CYS A 77 -11.91 -4.36 -2.40
C CYS A 77 -11.07 -4.73 -1.18
N HIS A 78 -11.32 -4.13 -0.02
CA HIS A 78 -10.55 -4.32 1.21
C HIS A 78 -11.42 -4.88 2.35
N GLY A 79 -12.25 -5.92 2.07
CA GLY A 79 -13.24 -6.46 3.01
C GLY A 79 -12.95 -7.85 3.59
N ILE A 80 -11.88 -8.55 3.19
CA ILE A 80 -11.62 -9.94 3.58
C ILE A 80 -10.34 -10.07 4.40
N PRO A 81 -10.41 -10.65 5.60
CA PRO A 81 -11.56 -11.23 6.31
C PRO A 81 -12.45 -10.20 7.01
N THR A 82 -12.03 -8.96 7.05
CA THR A 82 -12.74 -7.80 7.60
C THR A 82 -12.36 -6.55 6.83
N VAL A 83 -13.08 -5.44 7.01
CA VAL A 83 -12.71 -4.13 6.44
C VAL A 83 -11.26 -3.78 6.82
N GLY A 84 -10.47 -3.40 5.82
CA GLY A 84 -9.01 -3.21 5.91
C GLY A 84 -8.20 -4.44 5.48
N GLY A 85 -8.86 -5.54 5.13
CA GLY A 85 -8.22 -6.73 4.57
C GLY A 85 -7.95 -6.64 3.08
N SER A 86 -7.96 -7.77 2.41
CA SER A 86 -7.90 -7.86 0.94
C SER A 86 -9.29 -8.13 0.34
N GLY A 87 -9.37 -8.27 -0.97
CA GLY A 87 -10.61 -8.63 -1.67
C GLY A 87 -10.41 -9.67 -2.75
N ASN A 88 -11.53 -10.08 -3.34
CA ASN A 88 -11.55 -11.02 -4.46
C ASN A 88 -11.60 -10.30 -5.82
N GLN A 89 -11.88 -9.01 -5.83
CA GLN A 89 -11.85 -8.20 -7.03
C GLN A 89 -10.43 -8.10 -7.55
N ILE A 90 -10.29 -8.24 -8.85
CA ILE A 90 -9.02 -8.11 -9.55
C ILE A 90 -9.14 -6.94 -10.51
N GLU A 91 -8.46 -5.85 -10.23
CA GLU A 91 -8.30 -4.75 -11.17
C GLU A 91 -7.57 -5.22 -12.43
N ARG A 92 -7.80 -4.56 -13.54
CA ARG A 92 -7.22 -4.90 -14.83
C ARG A 92 -6.34 -3.78 -15.34
N ARG A 93 -5.12 -4.15 -15.71
CA ARG A 93 -4.13 -3.22 -16.25
C ARG A 93 -3.69 -3.62 -17.64
N TYR A 94 -3.27 -2.63 -18.40
CA TYR A 94 -2.78 -2.76 -19.76
C TYR A 94 -1.62 -1.79 -20.01
N GLY A 95 -0.96 -1.94 -21.13
CA GLY A 95 0.13 -1.08 -21.56
C GLY A 95 0.73 -1.54 -22.87
N SER A 96 1.82 -0.94 -23.27
CA SER A 96 2.59 -1.36 -24.42
C SER A 96 4.08 -1.38 -24.14
N ILE A 97 4.79 -2.33 -24.75
CA ILE A 97 6.24 -2.32 -24.84
C ILE A 97 6.63 -2.05 -26.28
N ALA A 98 7.41 -1.00 -26.50
CA ALA A 98 8.03 -0.66 -27.77
C ALA A 98 9.50 -0.33 -27.55
N ASN A 99 10.38 -0.88 -28.41
CA ASN A 99 11.84 -0.65 -28.34
C ASN A 99 12.46 -0.98 -26.97
N GLY A 100 11.91 -1.96 -26.24
CA GLY A 100 12.40 -2.37 -24.93
C GLY A 100 11.99 -1.44 -23.76
N MET A 101 11.13 -0.46 -24.02
CA MET A 101 10.59 0.46 -23.03
C MET A 101 9.10 0.27 -22.89
N PHE A 102 8.60 0.47 -21.65
CA PHE A 102 7.19 0.45 -21.36
C PHE A 102 6.55 1.79 -21.71
N PHE A 103 5.34 1.74 -22.22
CA PHE A 103 4.48 2.88 -22.50
C PHE A 103 3.15 2.71 -21.76
N ALA A 104 2.92 3.56 -20.78
CA ALA A 104 1.62 3.74 -20.17
C ALA A 104 0.81 4.71 -21.03
N TYR A 105 -0.49 4.48 -21.14
CA TYR A 105 -1.39 5.39 -21.86
C TYR A 105 -1.70 6.58 -20.96
N ASP A 106 -0.66 7.40 -20.72
CA ASP A 106 -0.76 8.56 -19.86
C ASP A 106 -1.62 9.65 -20.49
N ARG A 107 -2.16 10.50 -19.64
CA ARG A 107 -3.14 11.52 -19.94
C ARG A 107 -2.58 12.66 -20.80
N ALA A 108 -2.72 12.61 -22.09
CA ALA A 108 -2.71 13.76 -22.99
C ALA A 108 -4.09 13.85 -23.65
N PRO A 109 -4.45 14.85 -24.46
CA PRO A 109 -5.81 15.03 -24.98
C PRO A 109 -6.44 13.80 -25.64
N GLU A 110 -5.62 12.91 -26.12
CA GLU A 110 -5.92 11.60 -26.70
C GLU A 110 -5.80 10.46 -25.70
N ASN A 111 -5.66 10.73 -24.43
CA ASN A 111 -5.21 9.79 -23.42
C ASN A 111 -6.24 8.84 -22.91
N GLN A 112 -5.72 7.74 -22.54
CA GLN A 112 -6.47 6.55 -22.32
C GLN A 112 -6.25 6.02 -20.88
N GLY A 113 -6.02 6.91 -19.91
CA GLY A 113 -6.09 6.62 -18.48
C GLY A 113 -4.97 5.84 -17.86
N GLY A 114 -3.78 5.98 -18.37
CA GLY A 114 -2.64 5.28 -17.81
C GLY A 114 -2.72 3.78 -18.07
N THR A 115 -2.52 2.98 -17.04
CA THR A 115 -2.48 1.51 -17.17
C THR A 115 -3.72 0.80 -16.63
N LEU A 116 -4.59 1.49 -15.90
CA LEU A 116 -5.76 0.91 -15.25
C LEU A 116 -6.98 1.01 -16.17
N ARG A 117 -7.66 -0.13 -16.35
CA ARG A 117 -8.95 -0.18 -17.01
C ARG A 117 -10.05 -0.15 -15.95
N GLN A 118 -10.95 0.81 -16.06
CA GLN A 118 -12.14 0.88 -15.23
C GLN A 118 -13.15 -0.18 -15.68
N LEU A 119 -13.71 -0.92 -14.74
CA LEU A 119 -14.56 -2.07 -15.01
C LEU A 119 -16.02 -1.71 -15.18
N PHE A 120 -16.45 -0.60 -14.58
CA PHE A 120 -17.83 -0.12 -14.56
C PHE A 120 -17.93 1.31 -15.04
N SER A 121 -19.16 1.73 -15.37
CA SER A 121 -19.50 3.11 -15.68
C SER A 121 -20.85 3.48 -15.06
N ASN A 122 -21.10 4.77 -14.89
CA ASN A 122 -22.39 5.29 -14.46
C ASN A 122 -23.52 5.05 -15.50
N GLY A 123 -23.18 4.56 -16.69
CA GLY A 123 -24.14 4.27 -17.75
C GLY A 123 -24.83 5.54 -18.24
N THR A 124 -26.18 5.52 -18.27
CA THR A 124 -26.97 6.69 -18.68
C THR A 124 -27.61 7.34 -17.47
N TYR A 125 -27.30 8.62 -17.25
CA TYR A 125 -27.83 9.41 -16.16
C TYR A 125 -28.20 10.85 -16.60
N LYS A 126 -28.92 11.58 -15.78
CA LYS A 126 -29.24 12.99 -16.03
C LYS A 126 -28.38 13.88 -15.14
N PHE A 127 -27.75 14.87 -15.76
CA PHE A 127 -26.97 15.88 -15.09
C PHE A 127 -27.30 17.27 -15.67
N ASN A 128 -27.65 18.22 -14.82
CA ASN A 128 -28.00 19.59 -15.21
C ASN A 128 -29.01 19.68 -16.41
N GLY A 129 -30.00 18.78 -16.40
CA GLY A 129 -31.04 18.72 -17.44
C GLY A 129 -30.60 18.04 -18.74
N LYS A 130 -29.35 17.60 -18.85
CA LYS A 130 -28.85 16.83 -19.98
C LYS A 130 -28.87 15.33 -19.66
N THR A 131 -29.00 14.51 -20.68
CA THR A 131 -28.80 13.06 -20.58
C THR A 131 -27.35 12.77 -20.95
N CYS A 132 -26.61 12.18 -20.03
CA CYS A 132 -25.25 11.72 -20.21
C CYS A 132 -25.23 10.19 -20.36
N THR A 133 -24.47 9.69 -21.32
CA THR A 133 -24.28 8.24 -21.51
C THR A 133 -22.80 7.96 -21.53
N ILE A 134 -22.34 7.21 -20.52
CA ILE A 134 -20.93 6.88 -20.30
C ILE A 134 -20.72 5.43 -20.75
N PRO A 135 -19.89 5.18 -21.76
CA PRO A 135 -19.53 3.81 -22.13
C PRO A 135 -18.63 3.19 -21.06
N VAL A 136 -18.66 1.87 -20.99
CA VAL A 136 -17.64 1.11 -20.24
C VAL A 136 -16.29 1.29 -20.93
N GLU A 137 -15.24 1.41 -20.13
CA GLU A 137 -13.88 1.58 -20.65
C GLU A 137 -13.33 0.31 -21.30
N HIS A 138 -12.55 0.49 -22.35
CA HIS A 138 -11.89 -0.60 -23.09
C HIS A 138 -10.39 -0.36 -23.14
N GLU A 139 -9.63 -1.45 -23.19
CA GLU A 139 -8.19 -1.35 -23.44
C GLU A 139 -7.95 -0.77 -24.85
N PRO A 140 -6.95 0.11 -25.02
CA PRO A 140 -6.59 0.64 -26.33
C PRO A 140 -6.25 -0.47 -27.32
N ALA A 141 -6.67 -0.30 -28.57
CA ALA A 141 -6.47 -1.32 -29.61
C ALA A 141 -5.00 -1.57 -29.98
N ASP A 142 -4.12 -0.62 -29.68
CA ASP A 142 -2.68 -0.70 -29.90
C ASP A 142 -1.89 -1.14 -28.66
N ALA A 143 -2.54 -1.40 -27.55
CA ALA A 143 -1.93 -2.06 -26.41
C ALA A 143 -1.40 -3.45 -26.80
N ASN A 144 -0.24 -3.83 -26.27
CA ASN A 144 0.31 -5.20 -26.47
C ASN A 144 0.56 -5.95 -25.17
N ILE A 145 0.24 -5.32 -24.04
CA ILE A 145 0.10 -5.94 -22.73
C ILE A 145 -1.35 -5.78 -22.32
N HIS A 146 -2.03 -6.88 -22.06
CA HIS A 146 -3.46 -6.91 -21.86
C HIS A 146 -3.85 -7.64 -20.58
N ASN A 147 -4.93 -7.18 -19.95
CA ASN A 147 -5.67 -7.91 -18.92
C ASN A 147 -4.79 -8.37 -17.74
N VAL A 148 -3.77 -7.60 -17.40
CA VAL A 148 -2.91 -7.89 -16.25
C VAL A 148 -3.69 -7.68 -14.97
N GLY A 149 -3.76 -8.72 -14.14
CA GLY A 149 -4.51 -8.68 -12.89
C GLY A 149 -3.71 -8.13 -11.74
N ARG A 150 -4.33 -7.27 -10.91
CA ARG A 150 -3.85 -6.94 -9.57
C ARG A 150 -4.97 -7.05 -8.57
N ARG A 151 -4.67 -7.61 -7.41
CA ARG A 151 -5.61 -7.68 -6.29
C ARG A 151 -5.31 -6.59 -5.27
N SER A 152 -6.34 -6.20 -4.53
CA SER A 152 -6.16 -5.35 -3.37
C SER A 152 -5.31 -6.05 -2.29
N LEU A 153 -4.36 -5.33 -1.71
CA LEU A 153 -3.52 -5.81 -0.61
C LEU A 153 -4.15 -5.47 0.74
N PRO A 154 -3.90 -6.28 1.80
CA PRO A 154 -4.32 -5.91 3.15
C PRO A 154 -3.66 -4.61 3.61
N LEU A 155 -4.41 -3.81 4.37
CA LEU A 155 -4.00 -2.50 4.89
C LEU A 155 -3.53 -2.55 6.35
N PHE A 156 -3.56 -3.72 6.97
CA PHE A 156 -3.21 -3.92 8.39
C PHE A 156 -1.81 -3.39 8.71
N GLY A 157 -1.69 -2.59 9.76
CA GLY A 157 -0.42 -2.11 10.28
C GLY A 157 0.29 -1.04 9.43
N LEU A 158 -0.33 -0.56 8.34
CA LEU A 158 0.32 0.38 7.43
C LEU A 158 0.63 1.73 8.10
N GLY A 159 -0.16 2.17 9.09
CA GLY A 159 0.15 3.40 9.84
C GLY A 159 1.45 3.31 10.64
N LEU A 160 1.80 2.13 11.14
CA LEU A 160 3.10 1.91 11.78
C LEU A 160 4.24 2.03 10.77
N VAL A 161 4.03 1.56 9.55
CA VAL A 161 5.00 1.66 8.44
C VAL A 161 5.12 3.12 7.97
N ASP A 162 4.01 3.85 7.92
CA ASP A 162 4.00 5.27 7.54
C ASP A 162 4.81 6.13 8.50
N ALA A 163 4.74 5.82 9.79
CA ALA A 163 5.51 6.50 10.84
C ALA A 163 7.03 6.28 10.75
N MET A 164 7.51 5.29 9.99
CA MET A 164 8.93 4.97 9.94
C MET A 164 9.73 6.01 9.15
N PRO A 165 10.90 6.46 9.65
CA PRO A 165 11.76 7.38 8.92
C PRO A 165 12.38 6.73 7.70
N ASP A 166 12.58 7.50 6.63
CA ASP A 166 13.13 7.04 5.34
C ASP A 166 14.45 6.27 5.48
N GLY A 167 15.37 6.76 6.31
CA GLY A 167 16.67 6.13 6.50
C GLY A 167 16.61 4.71 7.08
N PHE A 168 15.49 4.32 7.66
CA PHE A 168 15.30 2.97 8.17
C PHE A 168 15.16 1.94 7.02
N PHE A 169 14.49 2.30 5.95
CA PHE A 169 14.36 1.44 4.77
C PHE A 169 15.70 1.27 4.05
N ASP A 170 16.49 2.35 3.93
CA ASP A 170 17.86 2.26 3.41
C ASP A 170 18.73 1.32 4.25
N LEU A 171 18.58 1.40 5.57
CA LEU A 171 19.32 0.57 6.51
C LEU A 171 18.99 -0.92 6.34
N ILE A 172 17.69 -1.26 6.26
CA ILE A 172 17.26 -2.67 6.09
C ILE A 172 17.81 -3.24 4.78
N VAL A 173 17.59 -2.54 3.67
CA VAL A 173 18.07 -2.97 2.34
C VAL A 173 19.60 -3.03 2.30
N GLY A 174 20.27 -2.20 3.09
CA GLY A 174 21.72 -2.22 3.23
C GLY A 174 22.28 -3.53 3.78
N PHE A 175 21.52 -4.26 4.58
CA PHE A 175 21.91 -5.58 5.14
C PHE A 175 21.69 -6.75 4.17
N GLU A 176 20.95 -6.56 3.10
CA GLU A 176 20.66 -7.61 2.14
C GLU A 176 21.90 -8.03 1.33
N PRO A 177 22.01 -9.31 0.98
CA PRO A 177 23.05 -9.77 0.04
C PRO A 177 22.91 -9.04 -1.30
N VAL A 178 24.04 -8.68 -1.91
CA VAL A 178 24.07 -7.92 -3.17
C VAL A 178 23.22 -8.59 -4.27
N SER A 179 23.17 -9.92 -4.32
CA SER A 179 22.42 -10.68 -5.33
C SER A 179 20.90 -10.59 -5.19
N THR A 180 20.41 -10.28 -4.01
CA THR A 180 18.97 -10.18 -3.70
C THR A 180 18.58 -8.79 -3.24
N ARG A 181 19.52 -7.84 -3.22
CA ARG A 181 19.29 -6.49 -2.72
C ARG A 181 18.18 -5.79 -3.48
N GLY A 182 17.18 -5.32 -2.72
CA GLY A 182 16.08 -4.53 -3.23
C GLY A 182 16.48 -3.11 -3.64
N THR A 183 15.57 -2.43 -4.30
CA THR A 183 15.70 -1.02 -4.64
C THR A 183 14.72 -0.20 -3.81
N VAL A 184 15.23 0.75 -3.04
CA VAL A 184 14.43 1.73 -2.31
C VAL A 184 14.07 2.86 -3.29
N LEU A 185 12.82 2.95 -3.67
CA LEU A 185 12.33 3.97 -4.58
C LEU A 185 12.00 5.27 -3.83
N ARG A 186 12.13 6.41 -4.50
CA ARG A 186 11.80 7.73 -3.97
C ARG A 186 11.07 8.59 -4.99
N ARG A 187 10.04 9.30 -4.53
CA ARG A 187 9.37 10.34 -5.32
C ARG A 187 8.86 11.47 -4.43
N ALA A 188 8.63 12.62 -5.03
CA ALA A 188 7.81 13.66 -4.45
C ALA A 188 6.35 13.24 -4.53
N GLN A 189 5.62 13.37 -3.43
CA GLN A 189 4.24 12.94 -3.33
C GLN A 189 3.28 14.00 -3.87
N ASP A 190 2.15 13.54 -4.41
CA ASP A 190 1.08 14.41 -4.88
C ASP A 190 0.41 15.11 -3.68
N PHE A 191 0.19 14.38 -2.57
CA PHE A 191 -0.22 14.95 -1.29
C PHE A 191 0.83 14.65 -0.21
N PRO A 192 1.74 15.57 0.11
CA PRO A 192 2.59 15.43 1.29
C PRO A 192 1.73 15.53 2.56
N ASP A 193 2.01 14.72 3.56
CA ASP A 193 1.34 14.81 4.85
C ASP A 193 1.90 16.00 5.63
N SER A 194 1.06 16.96 5.96
CA SER A 194 1.46 18.18 6.65
C SER A 194 1.90 17.94 8.09
N ARG A 195 1.45 16.85 8.69
CA ARG A 195 1.82 16.46 10.05
C ARG A 195 3.25 15.91 10.12
N ASP A 196 3.78 15.35 9.01
CA ASP A 196 5.17 14.88 8.96
C ASP A 196 6.12 16.06 8.69
N PRO A 197 6.98 16.44 9.66
CA PRO A 197 7.90 17.55 9.49
C PRO A 197 8.94 17.33 8.37
N ALA A 198 9.15 16.08 7.97
CA ALA A 198 10.09 15.74 6.89
C ALA A 198 9.45 15.83 5.51
N GLN A 199 8.12 15.96 5.40
CA GLN A 199 7.44 16.09 4.11
C GLN A 199 7.33 17.55 3.65
N GLY A 200 7.27 17.73 2.32
CA GLY A 200 7.08 19.01 1.66
C GLY A 200 6.76 18.82 0.19
N ILE A 201 6.17 19.85 -0.43
CA ILE A 201 5.87 19.86 -1.86
C ILE A 201 7.19 19.70 -2.63
N GLY A 202 7.22 18.71 -3.52
CA GLY A 202 8.41 18.44 -4.33
C GLY A 202 9.57 17.76 -3.60
N ILE A 203 9.43 17.41 -2.31
CA ILE A 203 10.47 16.72 -1.54
C ILE A 203 10.33 15.22 -1.74
N PRO A 204 11.31 14.54 -2.35
CA PRO A 204 11.27 13.10 -2.52
C PRO A 204 11.35 12.37 -1.18
N ARG A 205 10.48 11.38 -0.99
CA ARG A 205 10.45 10.48 0.16
C ARG A 205 10.51 9.04 -0.30
N VAL A 206 10.86 8.12 0.60
CA VAL A 206 10.85 6.69 0.32
C VAL A 206 9.42 6.24 0.03
N GLN A 207 9.24 5.63 -1.14
CA GLN A 207 8.01 4.96 -1.51
C GLN A 207 7.92 3.62 -0.77
N ARG A 208 6.76 3.31 -0.19
CA ARG A 208 6.56 2.12 0.66
C ARG A 208 5.18 1.48 0.53
N PHE A 209 4.27 2.10 -0.22
CA PHE A 209 2.90 1.64 -0.40
C PHE A 209 2.57 1.35 -1.85
N GLY A 210 1.63 0.41 -2.06
CA GLY A 210 1.28 -0.12 -3.37
C GLY A 210 2.11 -1.34 -3.76
N ILE A 211 1.70 -2.03 -4.80
CA ILE A 211 2.33 -3.27 -5.27
C ILE A 211 3.75 -3.04 -5.80
N LYS A 212 4.03 -1.83 -6.27
CA LYS A 212 5.32 -1.40 -6.84
C LYS A 212 5.86 -0.14 -6.15
N ASP A 213 5.55 0.06 -4.89
CA ASP A 213 5.95 1.25 -4.12
C ASP A 213 5.58 2.56 -4.82
N GLN A 214 4.30 2.71 -5.17
CA GLN A 214 3.86 3.90 -5.89
C GLN A 214 3.71 5.13 -4.97
N GLN A 215 3.44 4.93 -3.67
CA GLN A 215 3.11 5.98 -2.73
C GLN A 215 4.05 6.03 -1.52
N THR A 216 4.30 7.23 -0.99
CA THR A 216 5.20 7.44 0.16
C THR A 216 4.47 7.58 1.48
N ASN A 217 3.18 7.97 1.47
CA ASN A 217 2.35 8.14 2.66
C ASN A 217 0.91 7.69 2.38
N LEU A 218 0.13 7.51 3.44
CA LEU A 218 -1.25 7.01 3.35
C LEU A 218 -2.24 8.06 2.84
N VAL A 219 -1.99 9.35 3.05
CA VAL A 219 -2.83 10.43 2.51
C VAL A 219 -2.81 10.43 0.99
N SER A 220 -1.61 10.40 0.41
CA SER A 220 -1.47 10.35 -1.04
C SER A 220 -1.98 9.03 -1.62
N PHE A 221 -1.84 7.93 -0.87
CA PHE A 221 -2.38 6.63 -1.30
C PHE A 221 -3.92 6.63 -1.30
N ALA A 222 -4.55 7.26 -0.29
CA ALA A 222 -6.00 7.43 -0.26
C ALA A 222 -6.51 8.20 -1.48
N GLY A 223 -5.90 9.35 -1.78
CA GLY A 223 -6.27 10.16 -2.95
C GLY A 223 -6.05 9.47 -4.28
N ASP A 224 -4.92 8.76 -4.43
CA ASP A 224 -4.61 7.96 -5.63
C ASP A 224 -5.63 6.84 -5.85
N ALA A 225 -6.01 6.13 -4.78
CA ALA A 225 -7.02 5.08 -4.85
C ALA A 225 -8.42 5.66 -5.15
N TYR A 226 -8.76 6.80 -4.54
CA TYR A 226 -10.07 7.42 -4.68
C TYR A 226 -10.33 7.83 -6.14
N ILE A 227 -9.35 8.46 -6.81
CA ILE A 227 -9.48 8.81 -8.23
C ILE A 227 -9.39 7.59 -9.15
N ASN A 228 -8.47 6.66 -8.88
CA ASN A 228 -8.21 5.56 -9.78
C ASN A 228 -9.23 4.43 -9.67
N GLU A 229 -9.79 4.18 -8.48
CA GLU A 229 -10.73 3.07 -8.27
C GLU A 229 -12.19 3.54 -8.27
N MET A 230 -12.47 4.79 -7.90
CA MET A 230 -13.83 5.30 -7.75
C MET A 230 -14.12 6.50 -8.65
N GLY A 231 -13.12 7.08 -9.31
CA GLY A 231 -13.27 8.23 -10.21
C GLY A 231 -13.47 9.54 -9.45
N ILE A 232 -13.29 9.58 -8.13
CA ILE A 232 -13.53 10.75 -7.29
C ILE A 232 -12.27 11.60 -7.18
N SER A 233 -12.31 12.84 -7.63
CA SER A 233 -11.18 13.78 -7.56
C SER A 233 -11.01 14.33 -6.16
N THR A 234 -9.79 14.69 -5.81
CA THR A 234 -9.43 15.12 -4.46
C THR A 234 -8.60 16.39 -4.47
N GLN A 235 -8.70 17.17 -3.40
CA GLN A 235 -7.94 18.39 -3.18
C GLN A 235 -7.42 18.42 -1.73
N SER A 236 -6.28 19.04 -1.51
CA SER A 236 -5.69 19.18 -0.17
C SER A 236 -5.07 20.56 -0.01
N CYS A 237 -4.95 21.01 1.24
CA CYS A 237 -4.14 22.15 1.62
C CYS A 237 -2.90 21.68 2.39
N PHE A 238 -1.74 22.04 1.91
CA PHE A 238 -0.48 21.78 2.60
C PHE A 238 0.14 23.10 3.05
N LYS A 239 0.21 23.33 4.37
CA LYS A 239 0.78 24.55 4.98
C LYS A 239 0.25 25.83 4.32
N GLY A 240 -1.06 25.90 4.11
CA GLY A 240 -1.74 27.04 3.49
C GLY A 240 -1.63 27.12 1.95
N THR A 241 -0.98 26.17 1.31
CA THR A 241 -0.92 26.07 -0.16
C THR A 241 -1.95 25.08 -0.65
N SER A 242 -2.83 25.51 -1.57
CA SER A 242 -3.75 24.58 -2.25
C SER A 242 -2.96 23.63 -3.14
N ILE A 243 -3.14 22.34 -2.91
CA ILE A 243 -2.63 21.29 -3.76
C ILE A 243 -3.82 20.66 -4.46
N THR A 244 -3.88 20.84 -5.76
CA THR A 244 -4.87 20.20 -6.62
C THR A 244 -4.19 19.03 -7.32
N ALA A 245 -4.02 17.94 -6.59
CA ALA A 245 -3.67 16.67 -7.18
C ALA A 245 -4.96 15.89 -7.40
N PHE A 246 -5.00 15.06 -8.43
CA PHE A 246 -6.17 14.24 -8.74
C PHE A 246 -7.48 15.04 -8.93
N ALA A 247 -7.37 16.32 -9.34
CA ALA A 247 -8.53 17.18 -9.57
C ALA A 247 -9.28 16.87 -10.87
N THR A 248 -8.64 16.16 -11.77
CA THR A 248 -9.24 15.70 -13.01
C THR A 248 -9.39 14.20 -12.98
N GLU A 249 -10.56 13.75 -13.35
CA GLU A 249 -10.85 12.34 -13.48
C GLU A 249 -9.87 11.66 -14.43
N ASN A 250 -9.41 10.49 -14.02
CA ASN A 250 -8.60 9.64 -14.87
C ASN A 250 -9.51 8.90 -15.88
N GLN A 251 -9.88 9.59 -16.96
CA GLN A 251 -10.95 9.15 -17.84
C GLN A 251 -10.61 9.29 -19.30
N PRO A 252 -9.76 8.48 -19.79
CA PRO A 252 -9.23 8.62 -21.13
C PRO A 252 -10.26 8.37 -22.22
N ASN A 253 -11.03 7.32 -22.08
CA ASN A 253 -12.00 6.93 -23.09
C ASN A 253 -13.27 7.80 -23.04
N ASN A 254 -13.41 8.63 -22.02
CA ASN A 254 -14.61 9.45 -21.80
C ASN A 254 -14.36 10.95 -21.92
N ALA A 255 -13.18 11.40 -22.29
CA ALA A 255 -12.84 12.82 -22.39
C ALA A 255 -13.86 13.61 -23.23
N ALA A 256 -14.30 13.07 -24.37
CA ALA A 256 -15.30 13.71 -25.20
C ALA A 256 -16.70 13.74 -24.55
N VAL A 257 -17.04 12.75 -23.78
CA VAL A 257 -18.30 12.66 -23.02
C VAL A 257 -18.26 13.63 -21.84
N ASN A 258 -17.14 13.73 -21.14
CA ASN A 258 -16.92 14.70 -20.08
C ASN A 258 -17.19 16.13 -20.57
N VAL A 259 -16.57 16.52 -21.66
CA VAL A 259 -16.78 17.85 -22.26
C VAL A 259 -18.25 18.09 -22.61
N SER A 260 -18.94 17.10 -23.15
CA SER A 260 -20.33 17.26 -23.57
C SER A 260 -21.34 17.30 -22.41
N CYS A 261 -21.08 16.56 -21.35
CA CYS A 261 -21.98 16.40 -20.21
C CYS A 261 -21.75 17.45 -19.12
N ASN A 262 -20.54 17.90 -18.95
CA ASN A 262 -20.16 18.70 -17.79
C ASN A 262 -19.13 19.80 -18.09
N GLY A 263 -18.93 20.12 -19.37
CA GLY A 263 -17.92 21.11 -19.73
C GLY A 263 -16.49 20.69 -19.38
N GLY A 264 -16.22 19.38 -19.36
CA GLY A 264 -14.92 18.80 -19.01
C GLY A 264 -14.84 18.24 -17.59
N ASP A 265 -15.95 18.33 -16.84
CA ASP A 265 -16.06 17.81 -15.48
C ASP A 265 -17.41 17.12 -15.31
N LEU A 266 -17.42 15.84 -15.05
CA LEU A 266 -18.65 15.04 -14.89
C LEU A 266 -19.16 14.97 -13.47
N LYS A 267 -18.41 15.48 -12.51
CA LYS A 267 -18.84 15.43 -11.12
C LYS A 267 -20.03 16.31 -10.88
N PRO A 268 -20.98 15.86 -10.07
CA PRO A 268 -22.05 16.70 -9.58
C PRO A 268 -21.45 17.95 -8.93
N ARG A 269 -22.01 19.11 -9.24
CA ARG A 269 -21.64 20.37 -8.61
C ARG A 269 -22.79 20.90 -7.79
N ASN A 270 -22.49 21.47 -6.66
CA ASN A 270 -23.43 22.28 -5.92
C ASN A 270 -23.91 23.47 -6.76
N PRO A 271 -25.07 24.07 -6.44
CA PRO A 271 -25.57 25.24 -7.16
C PRO A 271 -24.63 26.45 -7.19
N ASP A 272 -23.70 26.53 -6.25
CA ASP A 272 -22.64 27.55 -6.16
C ASP A 272 -21.40 27.24 -7.04
N GLY A 273 -21.42 26.11 -7.74
CA GLY A 273 -20.32 25.65 -8.61
C GLY A 273 -19.21 24.87 -7.91
N THR A 274 -19.32 24.63 -6.60
CA THR A 274 -18.42 23.74 -5.87
C THR A 274 -18.77 22.26 -6.16
N PHE A 275 -17.82 21.37 -5.97
CA PHE A 275 -18.08 19.93 -6.08
C PHE A 275 -18.91 19.47 -4.88
N THR A 276 -19.75 18.46 -5.08
CA THR A 276 -20.58 17.89 -4.00
C THR A 276 -19.74 17.13 -2.99
N ASP A 277 -18.60 16.68 -3.40
CA ASP A 277 -17.71 15.95 -2.53
C ASP A 277 -16.28 16.48 -2.68
N ASP A 278 -15.62 16.66 -1.55
CA ASP A 278 -14.21 16.68 -1.37
C ASP A 278 -13.39 17.79 -2.04
N VAL A 279 -13.95 18.94 -2.31
CA VAL A 279 -13.15 20.11 -2.68
C VAL A 279 -13.07 21.09 -1.52
N ILE A 280 -11.89 21.25 -0.97
CA ILE A 280 -11.60 22.30 -0.03
C ILE A 280 -11.74 23.64 -0.75
N GLY A 281 -12.79 24.38 -0.46
CA GLY A 281 -13.09 25.63 -1.15
C GLY A 281 -12.02 26.72 -0.99
N SER A 282 -11.14 26.63 -0.01
CA SER A 282 -10.09 27.63 0.22
C SER A 282 -9.09 27.15 1.27
N CYS A 283 -7.81 27.31 1.01
CA CYS A 283 -6.74 27.20 2.00
C CYS A 283 -6.57 28.52 2.82
N ALA A 284 -7.57 29.41 2.80
CA ALA A 284 -7.52 30.66 3.54
C ALA A 284 -7.54 30.39 5.05
N GLY A 285 -6.54 30.87 5.74
CA GLY A 285 -6.38 30.71 7.20
C GLY A 285 -5.21 29.84 7.62
N GLY A 286 -4.43 29.31 6.67
CA GLY A 286 -3.21 28.54 6.98
C GLY A 286 -3.48 27.16 7.55
N LEU A 287 -4.69 26.65 7.46
CA LEU A 287 -5.05 25.33 7.92
C LEU A 287 -4.68 24.29 6.88
N ASP A 288 -4.00 23.25 7.34
CA ASP A 288 -3.79 22.03 6.58
C ASP A 288 -5.11 21.25 6.68
N ALA A 289 -5.93 21.38 5.64
CA ALA A 289 -7.17 20.63 5.54
C ALA A 289 -7.02 19.57 4.43
N VAL A 290 -7.40 18.39 4.74
CA VAL A 290 -7.65 17.29 3.81
C VAL A 290 -9.16 17.15 3.71
N GLN A 291 -9.66 16.57 2.65
CA GLN A 291 -11.05 16.26 2.52
C GLN A 291 -11.53 15.29 3.59
N ASP A 292 -12.78 15.41 4.00
CA ASP A 292 -13.33 14.61 5.09
C ASP A 292 -13.19 13.09 4.84
N ASP A 293 -13.44 12.61 3.63
CA ASP A 293 -13.31 11.19 3.30
C ASP A 293 -11.87 10.73 3.25
N MET A 294 -10.97 11.47 2.61
CA MET A 294 -9.55 11.15 2.62
C MET A 294 -8.97 11.15 4.04
N GLU A 295 -9.41 12.05 4.90
CA GLU A 295 -9.00 12.09 6.30
C GLU A 295 -9.51 10.87 7.06
N ASN A 296 -10.76 10.47 6.83
CA ASN A 296 -11.32 9.24 7.40
C ASN A 296 -10.60 7.99 6.88
N PHE A 297 -10.34 7.90 5.57
CA PHE A 297 -9.60 6.76 4.99
C PHE A 297 -8.19 6.67 5.57
N ARG A 298 -7.48 7.80 5.66
CA ARG A 298 -6.18 7.88 6.30
C ARG A 298 -6.24 7.45 7.76
N THR A 299 -7.14 8.03 8.56
CA THR A 299 -7.31 7.71 9.99
C THR A 299 -7.59 6.23 10.18
N PHE A 300 -8.46 5.64 9.38
CA PHE A 300 -8.71 4.20 9.43
C PHE A 300 -7.44 3.39 9.13
N MET A 301 -6.74 3.68 8.03
CA MET A 301 -5.54 2.94 7.63
C MET A 301 -4.39 3.11 8.61
N GLU A 302 -4.20 4.31 9.18
CA GLU A 302 -3.15 4.60 10.15
C GLU A 302 -3.34 3.83 11.45
N HIS A 303 -4.57 3.75 11.92
CA HIS A 303 -4.88 3.16 13.21
C HIS A 303 -5.31 1.69 13.16
N LEU A 304 -5.38 1.09 11.98
CA LEU A 304 -5.67 -0.33 11.83
C LEU A 304 -4.45 -1.16 12.26
N ALA A 305 -4.62 -1.96 13.32
CA ALA A 305 -3.53 -2.76 13.87
C ALA A 305 -3.08 -3.89 12.91
N PRO A 306 -1.79 -4.30 12.97
CA PRO A 306 -1.36 -5.53 12.33
C PRO A 306 -2.11 -6.73 12.93
N PRO A 307 -2.37 -7.79 12.14
CA PRO A 307 -3.04 -8.98 12.64
C PRO A 307 -2.24 -9.63 13.79
N PRO A 308 -2.91 -10.21 14.79
CA PRO A 308 -2.22 -10.89 15.87
C PRO A 308 -1.44 -12.10 15.35
N GLN A 309 -0.24 -12.33 15.89
CA GLN A 309 0.52 -13.53 15.61
C GLN A 309 -0.12 -14.76 16.31
N ASP A 310 -0.01 -15.92 15.68
CA ASP A 310 -0.39 -17.19 16.31
C ASP A 310 0.84 -17.84 16.96
N LEU A 311 1.01 -17.62 18.25
CA LEU A 311 2.10 -18.18 19.05
C LEU A 311 1.63 -19.38 19.92
N SER A 312 0.53 -20.02 19.55
CA SER A 312 -0.02 -21.20 20.28
C SER A 312 0.92 -22.40 20.28
N ASP A 313 1.82 -22.49 19.29
CA ASP A 313 2.89 -23.51 19.23
C ASP A 313 4.27 -22.82 19.02
N PRO A 314 4.87 -22.31 20.11
CA PRO A 314 6.11 -21.55 20.02
C PRO A 314 7.32 -22.42 19.57
N ALA A 315 7.28 -23.74 19.79
CA ALA A 315 8.33 -24.64 19.33
C ALA A 315 8.35 -24.78 17.81
N SER A 316 7.18 -24.99 17.19
CA SER A 316 7.06 -25.01 15.73
C SER A 316 7.34 -23.64 15.11
N PHE A 317 6.94 -22.56 15.77
CA PHE A 317 7.25 -21.20 15.33
C PHE A 317 8.77 -20.99 15.25
N ALA A 318 9.51 -21.30 16.31
CA ALA A 318 10.97 -21.17 16.36
C ALA A 318 11.67 -22.07 15.32
N ALA A 319 11.26 -23.34 15.22
CA ALA A 319 11.81 -24.25 14.24
C ALA A 319 11.54 -23.79 12.80
N GLY A 320 10.33 -23.32 12.51
CA GLY A 320 9.96 -22.79 11.20
C GLY A 320 10.71 -21.54 10.83
N ALA A 321 10.96 -20.62 11.78
CA ALA A 321 11.77 -19.42 11.59
C ALA A 321 13.22 -19.77 11.17
N ILE A 322 13.81 -20.83 11.77
CA ILE A 322 15.14 -21.31 11.37
C ILE A 322 15.13 -21.80 9.93
N VAL A 323 14.12 -22.60 9.54
CA VAL A 323 14.00 -23.09 8.16
C VAL A 323 13.77 -21.94 7.17
N PHE A 324 12.93 -20.97 7.53
CA PHE A 324 12.68 -19.77 6.74
C PHE A 324 13.95 -18.96 6.48
N ALA A 325 14.78 -18.78 7.52
CA ALA A 325 16.07 -18.12 7.40
C ALA A 325 17.06 -18.93 6.53
N ALA A 326 17.16 -20.24 6.77
CA ALA A 326 18.05 -21.12 6.01
C ALA A 326 17.68 -21.22 4.52
N ALA A 327 16.39 -21.11 4.18
CA ALA A 327 15.93 -21.06 2.80
C ALA A 327 16.21 -19.70 2.11
N GLY A 328 16.68 -18.68 2.84
CA GLY A 328 17.01 -17.37 2.31
C GLY A 328 15.81 -16.42 2.15
N CYS A 329 14.64 -16.74 2.69
CA CYS A 329 13.45 -15.91 2.63
C CYS A 329 13.66 -14.57 3.35
N ILE A 330 14.51 -14.55 4.38
CA ILE A 330 14.86 -13.35 5.17
C ILE A 330 15.58 -12.26 4.35
N ASN A 331 16.07 -12.57 3.17
CA ASN A 331 16.79 -11.61 2.34
C ASN A 331 15.91 -10.48 1.79
N CYS A 332 14.60 -10.71 1.74
CA CYS A 332 13.58 -9.74 1.36
C CYS A 332 12.52 -9.62 2.49
N HIS A 333 12.07 -10.76 3.02
CA HIS A 333 11.15 -10.81 4.16
C HIS A 333 11.92 -10.66 5.48
N SER A 334 12.46 -9.44 5.69
CA SER A 334 13.32 -9.11 6.84
C SER A 334 12.63 -9.43 8.17
N PRO A 335 13.27 -10.21 9.05
CA PRO A 335 12.77 -10.51 10.38
C PRO A 335 13.15 -9.43 11.41
N LEU A 336 13.79 -8.35 10.98
CA LEU A 336 14.22 -7.29 11.88
C LEU A 336 13.01 -6.59 12.51
N PRO A 337 13.09 -6.20 13.79
CA PRO A 337 12.06 -5.42 14.43
C PRO A 337 12.03 -4.00 13.82
N PHE A 338 10.84 -3.53 13.51
CA PHE A 338 10.56 -2.14 13.27
C PHE A 338 10.16 -1.51 14.60
N VAL A 339 10.63 -0.30 14.86
CA VAL A 339 10.28 0.44 16.06
C VAL A 339 9.85 1.84 15.66
N THR A 340 8.60 2.21 15.95
CA THR A 340 8.12 3.56 15.66
C THR A 340 8.94 4.62 16.44
N PRO A 341 9.11 5.83 15.91
CA PRO A 341 9.67 6.95 16.69
C PRO A 341 8.96 7.12 18.03
N ALA A 342 9.60 7.77 19.00
CA ALA A 342 8.97 8.02 20.30
C ALA A 342 7.69 8.90 20.19
N HIS A 343 7.67 9.79 19.19
CA HIS A 343 6.54 10.68 18.90
C HIS A 343 6.24 10.63 17.39
N PRO A 344 5.47 9.62 16.92
CA PRO A 344 5.10 9.53 15.51
C PRO A 344 4.20 10.70 15.11
N PHE A 345 4.41 11.22 13.88
CA PHE A 345 3.64 12.37 13.40
C PHE A 345 2.15 12.04 13.16
N ASN A 346 1.83 10.77 12.91
CA ASN A 346 0.51 10.28 12.57
C ASN A 346 -0.29 9.72 13.77
N GLY A 347 0.19 9.93 15.00
CA GLY A 347 -0.53 9.56 16.21
C GLY A 347 -0.54 8.05 16.56
N VAL A 348 0.12 7.21 15.80
CA VAL A 348 0.29 5.79 16.17
C VAL A 348 1.16 5.67 17.43
N PRO A 349 1.12 4.53 18.16
CA PRO A 349 1.91 4.38 19.38
C PRO A 349 3.41 4.59 19.15
N GLY A 350 4.04 5.42 19.98
CA GLY A 350 5.49 5.63 19.98
C GLY A 350 6.25 4.47 20.63
N ASN A 351 7.48 4.24 20.19
CA ASN A 351 8.34 3.12 20.61
C ASN A 351 7.66 1.75 20.47
N PHE A 352 6.70 1.62 19.56
CA PHE A 352 5.98 0.39 19.30
C PHE A 352 6.81 -0.55 18.43
N VAL A 353 7.03 -1.78 18.91
CA VAL A 353 7.81 -2.80 18.19
C VAL A 353 6.87 -3.67 17.36
N PHE A 354 7.17 -3.84 16.06
CA PHE A 354 6.38 -4.68 15.17
C PHE A 354 7.25 -5.38 14.13
N PHE A 355 6.73 -6.46 13.55
CA PHE A 355 7.45 -7.34 12.64
C PHE A 355 6.64 -7.58 11.36
N PRO A 356 6.81 -6.76 10.32
CA PRO A 356 6.09 -6.93 9.07
C PRO A 356 6.58 -8.11 8.23
N PHE A 357 7.80 -8.57 8.45
CA PHE A 357 8.49 -9.52 7.58
C PHE A 357 8.49 -9.02 6.12
N SER A 358 9.00 -7.82 5.94
CA SER A 358 9.16 -7.12 4.66
C SER A 358 10.26 -6.07 4.80
N ASP A 359 11.01 -5.84 3.74
CA ASP A 359 11.92 -4.71 3.59
C ASP A 359 11.25 -3.48 2.97
N PHE A 360 10.03 -3.64 2.42
CA PHE A 360 9.30 -2.61 1.67
C PHE A 360 10.10 -2.05 0.48
N ALA A 361 10.95 -2.85 -0.12
CA ALA A 361 11.69 -2.50 -1.32
C ALA A 361 11.15 -3.27 -2.53
N VAL A 362 11.47 -2.81 -3.73
CA VAL A 362 11.12 -3.53 -4.96
C VAL A 362 12.26 -4.42 -5.42
N HIS A 363 11.91 -5.60 -5.89
CA HIS A 363 12.82 -6.62 -6.41
C HIS A 363 12.43 -7.05 -7.81
N ASP A 364 13.40 -7.31 -8.71
CA ASP A 364 13.13 -7.94 -9.99
C ASP A 364 12.67 -9.39 -9.76
N MET A 365 11.38 -9.62 -9.94
CA MET A 365 10.75 -10.92 -9.71
C MET A 365 10.65 -11.79 -10.98
N GLY A 366 11.40 -11.43 -12.03
CA GLY A 366 11.43 -12.23 -13.27
C GLY A 366 10.04 -12.43 -13.87
N SER A 367 9.66 -13.69 -14.06
CA SER A 367 8.35 -14.06 -14.62
C SER A 367 7.17 -13.84 -13.65
N LEU A 368 7.43 -13.59 -12.36
CA LEU A 368 6.40 -13.22 -11.41
C LEU A 368 6.06 -11.73 -11.48
N GLY A 369 6.91 -10.88 -12.05
CA GLY A 369 6.60 -9.48 -12.30
C GLY A 369 5.39 -9.32 -13.22
N ASP A 370 4.63 -8.25 -13.05
CA ASP A 370 3.38 -8.03 -13.79
C ASP A 370 3.55 -7.36 -15.16
N GLY A 371 4.76 -6.91 -15.48
CA GLY A 371 5.05 -6.28 -16.78
C GLY A 371 4.53 -4.84 -16.91
N ILE A 372 3.92 -4.28 -15.87
CA ILE A 372 3.36 -2.92 -15.86
C ILE A 372 4.36 -1.94 -15.22
N GLY A 373 4.51 -0.77 -15.79
CA GLY A 373 5.42 0.27 -15.32
C GLY A 373 4.90 1.68 -15.62
N ASN A 374 5.78 2.66 -15.53
CA ASN A 374 5.53 4.01 -16.00
C ASN A 374 6.12 4.17 -17.41
N THR A 375 5.62 5.13 -18.16
CA THR A 375 6.18 5.46 -19.50
C THR A 375 7.69 5.75 -19.38
N GLY A 376 8.46 5.02 -20.17
CA GLY A 376 9.91 5.09 -20.15
C GLY A 376 10.62 4.06 -19.27
N ASP A 377 9.90 3.29 -18.48
CA ASP A 377 10.48 2.18 -17.72
C ASP A 377 11.03 1.10 -18.64
N SER A 378 12.20 0.55 -18.30
CA SER A 378 12.72 -0.63 -18.99
C SER A 378 11.88 -1.87 -18.68
N VAL A 379 11.92 -2.87 -19.53
CA VAL A 379 11.28 -4.16 -19.27
C VAL A 379 11.74 -4.77 -17.94
N ALA A 380 12.99 -4.55 -17.53
CA ALA A 380 13.49 -5.00 -16.24
C ALA A 380 12.78 -4.29 -15.07
N THR A 381 12.58 -2.96 -15.18
CA THR A 381 11.85 -2.18 -14.17
C THR A 381 10.41 -2.62 -14.04
N THR A 382 9.74 -2.99 -15.16
CA THR A 382 8.34 -3.46 -15.13
C THR A 382 8.16 -4.80 -14.38
N ARG A 383 9.26 -5.56 -14.17
CA ARG A 383 9.23 -6.81 -13.40
C ARG A 383 9.45 -6.60 -11.89
N GLN A 384 9.77 -5.39 -11.48
CA GLN A 384 9.96 -5.10 -10.05
C GLN A 384 8.63 -5.12 -9.29
N MET A 385 8.63 -5.81 -8.16
CA MET A 385 7.49 -5.94 -7.25
C MET A 385 7.94 -5.68 -5.82
N ARG A 386 7.12 -4.98 -5.03
CA ARG A 386 7.42 -4.73 -3.62
C ARG A 386 7.30 -6.02 -2.80
N THR A 387 8.20 -6.21 -1.87
CA THR A 387 8.07 -7.28 -0.87
C THR A 387 6.80 -7.04 -0.03
N ALA A 388 5.85 -7.96 -0.13
CA ALA A 388 4.62 -7.89 0.67
C ALA A 388 4.90 -8.24 2.13
N PRO A 389 4.33 -7.53 3.11
CA PRO A 389 4.33 -7.95 4.49
C PRO A 389 3.71 -9.34 4.64
N LEU A 390 4.30 -10.18 5.52
CA LEU A 390 3.79 -11.54 5.76
C LEU A 390 2.82 -11.63 6.94
N TRP A 391 2.71 -10.58 7.76
CA TRP A 391 1.76 -10.60 8.87
C TRP A 391 0.33 -10.89 8.40
N GLY A 392 -0.36 -11.77 9.11
CA GLY A 392 -1.72 -12.16 8.78
C GLY A 392 -1.86 -13.00 7.51
N ALA A 393 -0.80 -13.61 6.99
CA ALA A 393 -0.85 -14.45 5.79
C ALA A 393 -1.95 -15.53 5.88
N ARG A 394 -2.21 -16.09 7.07
CA ARG A 394 -3.25 -17.12 7.32
C ARG A 394 -4.67 -16.65 7.02
N PHE A 395 -4.92 -15.34 7.00
CA PHE A 395 -6.24 -14.77 6.73
C PHE A 395 -6.50 -14.53 5.24
N ASN A 396 -5.47 -14.65 4.40
CA ASN A 396 -5.60 -14.47 2.97
C ASN A 396 -6.08 -15.75 2.28
N THR A 397 -7.05 -15.61 1.39
CA THR A 397 -7.55 -16.69 0.52
C THR A 397 -6.82 -16.76 -0.82
N GLN A 398 -6.10 -15.70 -1.16
CA GLN A 398 -5.34 -15.54 -2.38
C GLN A 398 -4.01 -14.86 -2.06
N PHE A 399 -2.97 -15.20 -2.81
CA PHE A 399 -1.61 -14.71 -2.64
C PHE A 399 -1.05 -14.22 -3.96
N LEU A 400 0.06 -13.51 -3.90
CA LEU A 400 0.72 -12.79 -4.98
C LEU A 400 -0.09 -11.57 -5.43
N HIS A 401 0.52 -10.74 -6.26
CA HIS A 401 -0.09 -9.48 -6.71
C HIS A 401 -1.38 -9.65 -7.50
N ASP A 402 -1.57 -10.79 -8.15
CA ASP A 402 -2.72 -11.09 -9.02
C ASP A 402 -3.65 -12.18 -8.47
N GLY A 403 -3.38 -12.70 -7.27
CA GLY A 403 -4.22 -13.71 -6.63
C GLY A 403 -4.14 -15.11 -7.25
N ARG A 404 -3.17 -15.38 -8.14
CA ARG A 404 -3.05 -16.68 -8.82
C ARG A 404 -2.76 -17.85 -7.87
N ALA A 405 -2.04 -17.61 -6.79
CA ALA A 405 -1.76 -18.62 -5.78
C ALA A 405 -2.88 -18.67 -4.74
N LYS A 406 -3.32 -19.90 -4.40
CA LYS A 406 -4.39 -20.12 -3.41
C LYS A 406 -3.86 -20.68 -2.08
N THR A 407 -2.57 -20.85 -1.96
CA THR A 407 -1.89 -21.32 -0.75
C THR A 407 -0.53 -20.64 -0.62
N VAL A 408 -0.03 -20.51 0.61
CA VAL A 408 1.34 -20.02 0.87
C VAL A 408 2.37 -20.86 0.11
N ARG A 409 2.22 -22.20 0.07
CA ARG A 409 3.10 -23.08 -0.70
C ARG A 409 3.14 -22.70 -2.19
N ALA A 410 1.98 -22.50 -2.80
CA ALA A 410 1.91 -22.12 -4.22
C ALA A 410 2.54 -20.74 -4.46
N ALA A 411 2.36 -19.80 -3.54
CA ALA A 411 2.99 -18.49 -3.60
C ALA A 411 4.53 -18.59 -3.55
N ILE A 412 5.08 -19.37 -2.62
CA ILE A 412 6.53 -19.60 -2.53
C ILE A 412 7.06 -20.20 -3.83
N LEU A 413 6.40 -21.22 -4.37
CA LEU A 413 6.83 -21.90 -5.59
C LEU A 413 6.70 -21.04 -6.86
N ALA A 414 5.98 -19.95 -6.82
CA ALA A 414 5.86 -18.99 -7.91
C ALA A 414 6.95 -17.92 -7.92
N HIS A 415 7.74 -17.78 -6.84
CA HIS A 415 8.83 -16.81 -6.81
C HIS A 415 9.84 -17.06 -7.92
N ASP A 416 10.32 -15.98 -8.54
CA ASP A 416 11.30 -16.01 -9.63
C ASP A 416 12.25 -14.80 -9.52
N GLY A 417 13.12 -14.60 -10.48
CA GLY A 417 14.09 -13.50 -10.44
C GLY A 417 14.95 -13.54 -9.18
N GLN A 418 14.96 -12.44 -8.41
CA GLN A 418 15.72 -12.37 -7.15
C GLN A 418 15.19 -13.33 -6.08
N GLY A 419 13.93 -13.77 -6.14
CA GLY A 419 13.36 -14.78 -5.25
C GLY A 419 13.62 -16.24 -5.67
N LEU A 420 14.20 -16.48 -6.85
CA LEU A 420 14.40 -17.82 -7.42
C LEU A 420 15.22 -18.76 -6.53
N ALA A 421 16.28 -18.24 -5.91
CA ALA A 421 17.15 -19.06 -5.06
C ALA A 421 16.41 -19.57 -3.82
N ALA A 422 15.64 -18.71 -3.15
CA ALA A 422 14.84 -19.08 -1.97
C ALA A 422 13.72 -20.07 -2.34
N ARG A 423 13.04 -19.88 -3.48
CA ARG A 423 12.08 -20.85 -4.02
C ARG A 423 12.71 -22.23 -4.22
N ASN A 424 13.87 -22.29 -4.85
CA ASN A 424 14.56 -23.56 -5.11
C ASN A 424 15.02 -24.22 -3.82
N ALA A 425 15.52 -23.43 -2.85
CA ALA A 425 15.86 -23.92 -1.52
C ALA A 425 14.65 -24.54 -0.82
N PHE A 426 13.50 -23.84 -0.80
CA PHE A 426 12.24 -24.39 -0.27
C PHE A 426 11.81 -25.67 -0.97
N ALA A 427 11.86 -25.71 -2.30
CA ALA A 427 11.47 -26.88 -3.08
C ALA A 427 12.33 -28.12 -2.80
N ALA A 428 13.61 -27.93 -2.43
CA ALA A 428 14.56 -28.98 -2.09
C ALA A 428 14.46 -29.48 -0.63
N LEU A 429 13.69 -28.79 0.24
CA LEU A 429 13.49 -29.23 1.62
C LEU A 429 12.71 -30.54 1.68
N ASP A 430 12.98 -31.36 2.70
CA ASP A 430 12.13 -32.50 3.04
C ASP A 430 10.70 -32.05 3.45
N PRO A 431 9.71 -32.93 3.40
CA PRO A 431 8.32 -32.57 3.70
C PRO A 431 8.09 -32.00 5.10
N ALA A 432 8.85 -32.45 6.11
CA ALA A 432 8.71 -31.97 7.50
C ALA A 432 9.24 -30.53 7.61
N SER A 433 10.40 -30.24 7.04
CA SER A 433 10.97 -28.90 6.98
C SER A 433 10.07 -27.92 6.19
N GLN A 434 9.51 -28.36 5.06
CA GLN A 434 8.52 -27.54 4.33
C GLN A 434 7.30 -27.23 5.21
N ALA A 435 6.78 -28.21 5.94
CA ALA A 435 5.63 -28.02 6.82
C ALA A 435 5.93 -27.02 7.95
N LEU A 436 7.11 -27.07 8.55
CA LEU A 436 7.55 -26.12 9.58
C LEU A 436 7.61 -24.68 9.03
N LEU A 437 8.22 -24.49 7.85
CA LEU A 437 8.28 -23.17 7.21
C LEU A 437 6.88 -22.62 6.92
N LEU A 438 5.99 -23.44 6.34
CA LEU A 438 4.61 -23.03 6.05
C LEU A 438 3.84 -22.69 7.33
N LYS A 439 4.05 -23.45 8.40
CA LYS A 439 3.44 -23.17 9.71
C LYS A 439 3.94 -21.84 10.26
N PHE A 440 5.24 -21.57 10.17
CA PHE A 440 5.81 -20.29 10.57
C PHE A 440 5.16 -19.11 9.81
N VAL A 441 5.12 -19.15 8.48
CA VAL A 441 4.50 -18.08 7.68
C VAL A 441 3.02 -17.89 8.03
N ASN A 442 2.29 -18.96 8.33
CA ASN A 442 0.90 -18.86 8.77
C ASN A 442 0.74 -18.41 10.24
N SER A 443 1.83 -18.32 11.00
CA SER A 443 1.80 -17.88 12.40
C SER A 443 2.16 -16.40 12.57
N ILE A 444 2.73 -15.77 11.52
CA ILE A 444 3.11 -14.35 11.51
C ILE A 444 1.89 -13.45 11.48
#